data_e9cb5871daa9fc8a4d91a585f4a6836b
#
_entry.id   e9cb5871daa9fc8a4d91a585f4a6836b
#
_cell.length_a   1.000
_cell.length_b   1.000
_cell.length_c   1.000
_cell.angle_alpha   90.00
_cell.angle_beta   90.00
_cell.angle_gamma   90.00
#
_symmetry.space_group_name_H-M   'P 1'
#
loop_
_entity.id
_entity.type
_entity.pdbx_description
1 polymer ?
#
loop_
_entity_poly.entity_id
_entity_poly.type
_entity_poly.pdbx_seq_one_letter_code
_entity_poly.pdbx_strand_id
1 'polypeptide(L)'
;IDEDDYPEDACRPRYHGNAQIDNLKVNNDVTVTGDVTADEVTAGGVTLTSRKSFDIPHPTKKGFRLRHICLEGPEAAVYIRGRLTNSDKIELPEYWTGLIDPETITVSLTQIGSSQDLIVEKIPWGKTIHIKSGNATAIDCYYYVQAERKDGEKLIVEYEGTSIDDYP
;
A
#
# COMPACT_ATOMS: atom_id res chain seq x y z
N ILE A 1 48.08 7.89 -8.32
CA ILE A 1 47.85 8.14 -9.76
C ILE A 1 46.95 9.37 -9.78
N ASP A 2 47.51 10.47 -10.27
CA ASP A 2 46.83 11.76 -10.29
C ASP A 2 45.63 11.71 -11.25
N GLU A 3 44.53 12.39 -10.87
CA GLU A 3 43.27 12.44 -11.62
C GLU A 3 43.39 13.11 -13.00
N ASP A 4 44.52 13.71 -13.32
CA ASP A 4 44.72 14.51 -14.54
C ASP A 4 45.31 13.74 -15.72
N ASP A 5 45.58 12.46 -15.61
CA ASP A 5 46.31 11.66 -16.61
C ASP A 5 45.45 10.79 -17.54
N TYR A 6 44.09 10.94 -17.49
CA TYR A 6 43.23 10.22 -18.43
C TYR A 6 42.74 11.18 -19.53
N PRO A 7 43.06 10.92 -20.80
CA PRO A 7 42.45 11.68 -21.91
C PRO A 7 40.93 11.49 -21.89
N GLU A 8 40.19 12.57 -22.17
CA GLU A 8 38.71 12.63 -22.15
C GLU A 8 38.01 11.54 -22.99
N ASP A 9 38.76 10.86 -23.87
CA ASP A 9 38.29 9.75 -24.71
C ASP A 9 38.75 8.34 -24.25
N ALA A 10 39.35 8.21 -23.06
CA ALA A 10 39.74 6.91 -22.55
C ALA A 10 38.50 6.03 -22.37
N CYS A 11 38.48 4.93 -23.10
CA CYS A 11 37.44 3.90 -22.99
C CYS A 11 37.21 3.52 -21.52
N ARG A 12 36.09 3.96 -20.96
CA ARG A 12 35.67 3.58 -19.61
C ARG A 12 35.60 2.05 -19.58
N PRO A 13 36.15 1.38 -18.56
CA PRO A 13 36.11 -0.06 -18.47
C PRO A 13 34.66 -0.52 -18.54
N ARG A 14 34.33 -1.33 -19.55
CA ARG A 14 33.03 -2.00 -19.66
C ARG A 14 33.18 -3.38 -19.06
N TYR A 15 32.53 -3.60 -17.93
CA TYR A 15 32.40 -4.93 -17.36
C TYR A 15 31.24 -5.64 -18.06
N HIS A 16 31.56 -6.71 -18.77
CA HIS A 16 30.56 -7.63 -19.33
C HIS A 16 30.44 -8.81 -18.39
N GLY A 17 29.28 -8.98 -17.75
CA GLY A 17 29.00 -10.05 -16.81
C GLY A 17 28.58 -9.55 -15.43
N ASN A 18 28.59 -10.42 -14.43
CA ASN A 18 28.21 -10.10 -13.06
C ASN A 18 29.41 -9.50 -12.31
N ALA A 19 29.22 -8.36 -11.67
CA ALA A 19 30.15 -7.78 -10.72
C ALA A 19 29.56 -7.91 -9.30
N GLN A 20 30.35 -8.39 -8.34
CA GLN A 20 30.02 -8.34 -6.93
C GLN A 20 30.88 -7.24 -6.29
N ILE A 21 30.20 -6.23 -5.71
CA ILE A 21 30.86 -5.07 -5.09
C ILE A 21 30.27 -4.90 -3.71
N ASP A 22 31.10 -5.00 -2.68
CA ASP A 22 30.63 -4.87 -1.29
C ASP A 22 30.16 -3.46 -0.95
N ASN A 23 30.85 -2.42 -1.48
CA ASN A 23 30.48 -1.03 -1.29
C ASN A 23 30.69 -0.26 -2.61
N LEU A 24 29.63 0.31 -3.15
CA LEU A 24 29.67 1.15 -4.35
C LEU A 24 29.28 2.58 -3.98
N LYS A 25 30.21 3.54 -4.15
CA LYS A 25 29.91 4.96 -4.05
C LYS A 25 29.92 5.59 -5.45
N VAL A 26 28.80 6.17 -5.84
CA VAL A 26 28.65 6.91 -7.10
C VAL A 26 28.40 8.36 -6.76
N ASN A 27 29.24 9.26 -7.28
CA ASN A 27 29.16 10.70 -6.97
C ASN A 27 28.12 11.45 -7.80
N ASN A 28 27.72 10.88 -8.95
CA ASN A 28 26.75 11.48 -9.87
C ASN A 28 25.55 10.53 -10.06
N ASP A 29 25.26 10.15 -11.29
CA ASP A 29 24.07 9.39 -11.64
C ASP A 29 24.33 7.90 -11.73
N VAL A 30 23.34 7.10 -11.38
CA VAL A 30 23.25 5.67 -11.66
C VAL A 30 22.09 5.42 -12.61
N THR A 31 22.38 4.85 -13.78
CA THR A 31 21.36 4.40 -14.73
C THR A 31 21.26 2.89 -14.72
N VAL A 32 20.10 2.36 -14.34
CA VAL A 32 19.79 0.92 -14.37
C VAL A 32 18.74 0.70 -15.45
N THR A 33 19.05 -0.16 -16.43
CA THR A 33 18.12 -0.49 -17.54
C THR A 33 17.20 -1.65 -17.22
N GLY A 34 17.45 -2.36 -16.12
CA GLY A 34 16.63 -3.46 -15.60
C GLY A 34 16.05 -3.15 -14.24
N ASP A 35 15.82 -4.19 -13.46
CA ASP A 35 15.28 -4.08 -12.11
C ASP A 35 16.36 -3.73 -11.08
N VAL A 36 15.96 -3.01 -10.03
CA VAL A 36 16.75 -2.80 -8.82
C VAL A 36 16.11 -3.61 -7.71
N THR A 37 16.86 -4.55 -7.13
CA THR A 37 16.44 -5.32 -5.96
C THR A 37 17.31 -4.89 -4.78
N ALA A 38 16.69 -4.41 -3.72
CA ALA A 38 17.34 -3.99 -2.49
C ALA A 38 16.44 -4.34 -1.29
N ASP A 39 17.04 -4.59 -0.13
CA ASP A 39 16.29 -4.76 1.11
C ASP A 39 15.67 -3.42 1.53
N GLU A 40 16.44 -2.34 1.35
CA GLU A 40 16.01 -0.96 1.63
C GLU A 40 16.56 0.00 0.58
N VAL A 41 15.80 1.05 0.29
CA VAL A 41 16.21 2.18 -0.53
C VAL A 41 15.96 3.47 0.23
N THR A 42 17.02 4.10 0.71
CA THR A 42 16.98 5.42 1.33
C THR A 42 17.24 6.50 0.29
N ALA A 43 16.32 7.43 0.11
CA ALA A 43 16.44 8.50 -0.86
C ALA A 43 15.81 9.81 -0.33
N GLY A 44 16.43 10.95 -0.60
CA GLY A 44 15.88 12.27 -0.29
C GLY A 44 14.62 12.62 -1.09
N GLY A 45 14.35 11.89 -2.16
CA GLY A 45 13.13 11.97 -2.96
C GLY A 45 13.09 10.84 -3.99
N VAL A 46 11.90 10.30 -4.23
CA VAL A 46 11.65 9.30 -5.28
C VAL A 46 10.53 9.79 -6.18
N THR A 47 10.84 10.02 -7.45
CA THR A 47 9.83 10.28 -8.48
C THR A 47 9.53 8.98 -9.21
N LEU A 48 8.29 8.50 -9.08
CA LEU A 48 7.80 7.33 -9.80
C LEU A 48 6.92 7.77 -10.96
N THR A 49 7.33 7.46 -12.18
CA THR A 49 6.53 7.71 -13.39
C THR A 49 5.43 6.67 -13.60
N SER A 50 5.46 5.58 -12.82
CA SER A 50 4.43 4.55 -12.74
C SER A 50 3.80 4.50 -11.36
N ARG A 51 2.75 3.68 -11.23
CA ARG A 51 1.99 3.56 -9.99
C ARG A 51 2.79 2.85 -8.89
N LYS A 52 2.92 3.47 -7.72
CA LYS A 52 3.40 2.79 -6.52
C LYS A 52 2.38 1.74 -6.09
N SER A 53 2.82 0.50 -5.90
CA SER A 53 1.95 -0.61 -5.50
C SER A 53 2.72 -1.61 -4.64
N PHE A 54 2.01 -2.35 -3.78
CA PHE A 54 2.54 -3.59 -3.26
C PHE A 54 2.10 -4.77 -4.12
N ASP A 55 2.90 -5.84 -4.13
CA ASP A 55 2.60 -7.11 -4.80
C ASP A 55 3.11 -8.24 -3.92
N ILE A 56 2.19 -8.98 -3.30
CA ILE A 56 2.47 -10.03 -2.31
C ILE A 56 1.84 -11.37 -2.73
N PRO A 57 2.28 -12.51 -2.16
CA PRO A 57 1.54 -13.76 -2.27
C PRO A 57 0.10 -13.58 -1.79
N HIS A 58 -0.88 -14.14 -2.51
CA HIS A 58 -2.28 -13.97 -2.15
C HIS A 58 -2.58 -14.65 -0.80
N PRO A 59 -3.14 -13.93 0.20
CA PRO A 59 -3.27 -14.44 1.58
C PRO A 59 -4.14 -15.69 1.72
N THR A 60 -5.08 -15.90 0.78
CA THR A 60 -6.06 -17.01 0.87
C THR A 60 -6.09 -17.93 -0.36
N LYS A 61 -5.39 -17.58 -1.47
CA LYS A 61 -5.40 -18.37 -2.70
C LYS A 61 -3.98 -18.79 -3.09
N LYS A 62 -3.65 -20.07 -2.89
CA LYS A 62 -2.35 -20.64 -3.27
C LYS A 62 -2.09 -20.49 -4.78
N GLY A 63 -0.91 -20.00 -5.13
CA GLY A 63 -0.50 -19.79 -6.52
C GLY A 63 -0.99 -18.49 -7.17
N PHE A 64 -1.70 -17.64 -6.41
CA PHE A 64 -2.11 -16.30 -6.82
C PHE A 64 -1.26 -15.22 -6.14
N ARG A 65 -1.27 -14.02 -6.74
CA ARG A 65 -0.68 -12.82 -6.16
C ARG A 65 -1.76 -11.78 -5.93
N LEU A 66 -1.53 -10.90 -4.96
CA LEU A 66 -2.38 -9.76 -4.66
C LEU A 66 -1.60 -8.49 -4.86
N ARG A 67 -2.15 -7.59 -5.68
CA ARG A 67 -1.54 -6.29 -5.96
C ARG A 67 -2.52 -5.16 -5.69
N HIS A 68 -2.12 -4.20 -4.88
CA HIS A 68 -2.87 -2.97 -4.64
C HIS A 68 -1.98 -1.75 -4.86
N ILE A 69 -2.61 -0.63 -5.23
CA ILE A 69 -1.96 0.68 -5.29
C ILE A 69 -1.90 1.23 -3.87
N CYS A 70 -0.77 1.84 -3.50
CA CYS A 70 -0.59 2.44 -2.19
C CYS A 70 -1.46 3.70 -2.02
N LEU A 71 -2.12 3.79 -0.87
CA LEU A 71 -2.72 4.99 -0.33
C LEU A 71 -1.76 5.54 0.74
N GLU A 72 -1.45 6.81 0.70
CA GLU A 72 -0.60 7.44 1.71
C GLU A 72 -1.46 7.89 2.90
N GLY A 73 -1.04 7.49 4.09
CA GLY A 73 -1.73 7.79 5.34
C GLY A 73 -0.88 7.39 6.54
N PRO A 74 -1.35 7.62 7.76
CA PRO A 74 -0.63 7.27 8.98
C PRO A 74 -0.62 5.77 9.27
N GLU A 75 -1.31 4.99 8.46
CA GLU A 75 -1.44 3.54 8.60
C GLU A 75 -1.33 2.85 7.22
N ALA A 76 -0.86 1.61 7.21
CA ALA A 76 -0.85 0.79 6.00
C ALA A 76 -2.26 0.22 5.76
N ALA A 77 -3.16 1.02 5.18
CA ALA A 77 -4.56 0.66 5.00
C ALA A 77 -4.88 0.15 3.59
N VAL A 78 -5.96 -0.63 3.52
CA VAL A 78 -6.66 -0.99 2.28
C VAL A 78 -8.11 -0.58 2.36
N TYR A 79 -8.73 -0.33 1.22
CA TYR A 79 -10.13 0.08 1.16
C TYR A 79 -10.91 -0.58 0.04
N ILE A 80 -12.21 -0.64 0.22
CA ILE A 80 -13.19 -0.87 -0.85
C ILE A 80 -14.25 0.21 -0.83
N ARG A 81 -14.87 0.45 -1.97
CA ARG A 81 -16.02 1.35 -2.08
C ARG A 81 -17.01 0.82 -3.09
N GLY A 82 -18.27 1.18 -2.92
CA GLY A 82 -19.31 0.79 -3.84
C GLY A 82 -20.64 1.44 -3.51
N ARG A 83 -21.71 0.94 -4.14
CA ARG A 83 -23.08 1.31 -3.87
C ARG A 83 -23.83 0.08 -3.37
N LEU A 84 -24.58 0.25 -2.30
CA LEU A 84 -25.49 -0.73 -1.74
C LEU A 84 -26.92 -0.31 -2.12
N THR A 85 -27.64 -1.18 -2.83
CA THR A 85 -29.00 -0.92 -3.29
C THR A 85 -29.88 -2.13 -2.98
N ASN A 86 -30.97 -1.92 -2.27
CA ASN A 86 -31.93 -2.97 -1.87
C ASN A 86 -31.28 -4.18 -1.19
N SER A 87 -30.21 -3.95 -0.47
CA SER A 87 -29.48 -4.95 0.31
C SER A 87 -29.07 -4.36 1.65
N ASP A 88 -28.99 -5.20 2.66
CA ASP A 88 -28.55 -4.87 4.01
C ASP A 88 -27.14 -5.35 4.31
N LYS A 89 -26.39 -5.84 3.27
CA LYS A 89 -25.09 -6.45 3.47
C LYS A 89 -24.06 -5.93 2.46
N ILE A 90 -22.87 -5.60 2.98
CA ILE A 90 -21.68 -5.35 2.19
C ILE A 90 -20.75 -6.54 2.41
N GLU A 91 -20.49 -7.31 1.36
CA GLU A 91 -19.55 -8.42 1.40
C GLU A 91 -18.12 -7.89 1.23
N LEU A 92 -17.24 -8.19 2.19
CA LEU A 92 -15.84 -7.84 2.13
C LEU A 92 -15.07 -8.85 1.28
N PRO A 93 -13.99 -8.44 0.60
CA PRO A 93 -13.18 -9.37 -0.18
C PRO A 93 -12.66 -10.52 0.67
N GLU A 94 -12.74 -11.75 0.17
CA GLU A 94 -12.29 -12.94 0.90
C GLU A 94 -10.85 -12.84 1.40
N TYR A 95 -9.97 -12.22 0.59
CA TYR A 95 -8.56 -12.04 0.96
C TYR A 95 -8.34 -11.10 2.16
N TRP A 96 -9.33 -10.28 2.52
CA TRP A 96 -9.25 -9.43 3.72
C TRP A 96 -9.09 -10.26 4.99
N THR A 97 -9.65 -11.46 5.04
CA THR A 97 -9.48 -12.36 6.20
C THR A 97 -8.02 -12.69 6.52
N GLY A 98 -7.16 -12.71 5.51
CA GLY A 98 -5.70 -12.92 5.65
C GLY A 98 -4.88 -11.65 5.68
N LEU A 99 -5.43 -10.51 5.27
CA LEU A 99 -4.69 -9.28 5.03
C LEU A 99 -4.86 -8.21 6.11
N ILE A 100 -6.08 -8.03 6.63
CA ILE A 100 -6.42 -6.91 7.52
C ILE A 100 -6.57 -7.34 8.97
N ASP A 101 -6.47 -6.35 9.87
CA ASP A 101 -6.92 -6.45 11.23
C ASP A 101 -8.44 -6.12 11.28
N PRO A 102 -9.32 -7.09 11.60
CA PRO A 102 -10.76 -6.86 11.59
C PRO A 102 -11.25 -5.83 12.61
N GLU A 103 -10.48 -5.56 13.67
CA GLU A 103 -10.83 -4.57 14.68
C GLU A 103 -10.64 -3.12 14.17
N THR A 104 -9.91 -2.94 13.07
CA THR A 104 -9.66 -1.63 12.46
C THR A 104 -10.67 -1.28 11.35
N ILE A 105 -11.64 -2.16 11.07
CA ILE A 105 -12.63 -1.91 10.03
C ILE A 105 -13.46 -0.67 10.35
N THR A 106 -13.37 0.34 9.50
CA THR A 106 -14.19 1.55 9.54
C THR A 106 -15.11 1.61 8.33
N VAL A 107 -16.33 2.12 8.52
CA VAL A 107 -17.37 2.17 7.50
C VAL A 107 -17.94 3.57 7.43
N SER A 108 -17.93 4.17 6.25
CA SER A 108 -18.63 5.40 5.94
C SER A 108 -19.77 5.13 4.98
N LEU A 109 -20.97 5.63 5.29
CA LEU A 109 -22.17 5.46 4.49
C LEU A 109 -22.69 6.83 4.04
N THR A 110 -22.95 6.99 2.74
CA THR A 110 -23.55 8.19 2.17
C THR A 110 -24.90 7.81 1.58
N GLN A 111 -25.99 8.23 2.24
CA GLN A 111 -27.35 7.94 1.83
C GLN A 111 -27.69 8.63 0.50
N ILE A 112 -28.48 7.97 -0.36
CA ILE A 112 -28.89 8.50 -1.66
C ILE A 112 -30.41 8.69 -1.70
N GLY A 113 -30.83 9.82 -2.22
CA GLY A 113 -32.24 10.15 -2.47
C GLY A 113 -32.95 10.74 -1.26
N SER A 114 -32.97 10.06 -0.11
CA SER A 114 -33.63 10.50 1.11
C SER A 114 -32.88 10.06 2.36
N SER A 115 -33.26 10.60 3.51
CA SER A 115 -32.75 10.12 4.81
C SER A 115 -33.25 8.69 5.05
N GLN A 116 -32.33 7.79 5.38
CA GLN A 116 -32.59 6.36 5.61
C GLN A 116 -32.20 5.92 7.02
N ASP A 117 -31.61 6.81 7.81
CA ASP A 117 -31.16 6.53 9.17
C ASP A 117 -30.29 5.25 9.22
N LEU A 118 -29.24 5.22 8.40
CA LEU A 118 -28.40 4.03 8.23
C LEU A 118 -27.40 3.90 9.38
N ILE A 119 -27.34 2.69 9.92
CA ILE A 119 -26.35 2.28 10.93
C ILE A 119 -25.64 1.00 10.51
N VAL A 120 -24.40 0.86 10.92
CA VAL A 120 -23.70 -0.43 10.91
C VAL A 120 -24.17 -1.23 12.12
N GLU A 121 -24.89 -2.31 11.87
CA GLU A 121 -25.46 -3.13 12.94
C GLU A 121 -24.40 -4.07 13.54
N LYS A 122 -23.62 -4.73 12.69
CA LYS A 122 -22.54 -5.66 13.10
C LYS A 122 -21.61 -5.98 11.94
N ILE A 123 -20.41 -6.45 12.29
CA ILE A 123 -19.38 -6.90 11.33
C ILE A 123 -18.88 -8.29 11.76
N PRO A 124 -19.66 -9.36 11.53
CA PRO A 124 -19.28 -10.68 11.98
C PRO A 124 -18.03 -11.19 11.28
N TRP A 125 -17.03 -11.56 12.07
CA TRP A 125 -15.77 -12.18 11.63
C TRP A 125 -14.97 -11.36 10.59
N GLY A 126 -15.24 -10.05 10.47
CA GLY A 126 -14.58 -9.21 9.46
C GLY A 126 -14.85 -9.64 8.01
N LYS A 127 -16.00 -10.28 7.73
CA LYS A 127 -16.34 -10.79 6.40
C LYS A 127 -17.48 -10.05 5.73
N THR A 128 -18.48 -9.67 6.51
CA THR A 128 -19.71 -9.06 6.02
C THR A 128 -20.09 -7.92 6.95
N ILE A 129 -20.44 -6.77 6.39
CA ILE A 129 -20.95 -5.64 7.15
C ILE A 129 -22.47 -5.63 7.01
N HIS A 130 -23.18 -5.70 8.13
CA HIS A 130 -24.63 -5.60 8.17
C HIS A 130 -25.05 -4.15 8.41
N ILE A 131 -25.87 -3.63 7.50
CA ILE A 131 -26.41 -2.28 7.54
C ILE A 131 -27.88 -2.37 7.89
N LYS A 132 -28.35 -1.48 8.75
CA LYS A 132 -29.76 -1.38 9.13
C LYS A 132 -30.28 0.01 8.86
N SER A 133 -31.50 0.11 8.31
CA SER A 133 -32.27 1.34 8.21
C SER A 133 -33.13 1.53 9.45
N GLY A 134 -32.92 2.61 10.18
CA GLY A 134 -33.70 2.93 11.39
C GLY A 134 -35.13 3.34 11.11
N ASN A 135 -35.42 3.83 9.92
CA ASN A 135 -36.76 4.25 9.48
C ASN A 135 -37.45 3.22 8.54
N ALA A 136 -36.90 2.00 8.47
CA ALA A 136 -37.43 0.89 7.67
C ALA A 136 -37.58 1.16 6.15
N THR A 137 -36.86 2.13 5.63
CA THR A 137 -36.81 2.39 4.18
C THR A 137 -35.86 1.42 3.49
N ALA A 138 -36.06 1.24 2.18
CA ALA A 138 -35.12 0.51 1.35
C ALA A 138 -33.74 1.20 1.35
N ILE A 139 -32.68 0.44 1.51
CA ILE A 139 -31.32 0.95 1.58
C ILE A 139 -30.84 1.32 0.16
N ASP A 140 -30.39 2.55 -0.01
CA ASP A 140 -29.64 3.02 -1.18
C ASP A 140 -28.56 4.01 -0.71
N CYS A 141 -27.31 3.54 -0.71
CA CYS A 141 -26.21 4.36 -0.23
C CYS A 141 -24.90 4.03 -0.95
N TYR A 142 -24.00 5.00 -1.02
CA TYR A 142 -22.60 4.70 -1.24
C TYR A 142 -21.94 4.26 0.06
N TYR A 143 -20.97 3.36 -0.06
CA TYR A 143 -20.13 2.98 1.06
C TYR A 143 -18.65 3.14 0.72
N TYR A 144 -17.87 3.43 1.76
CA TYR A 144 -16.43 3.36 1.79
C TYR A 144 -16.03 2.58 3.05
N VAL A 145 -15.26 1.54 2.88
CA VAL A 145 -14.79 0.68 3.97
C VAL A 145 -13.28 0.65 3.92
N GLN A 146 -12.64 0.92 5.04
CA GLN A 146 -11.18 0.91 5.20
C GLN A 146 -10.79 0.03 6.37
N ALA A 147 -9.63 -0.59 6.29
CA ALA A 147 -9.04 -1.36 7.38
C ALA A 147 -7.51 -1.37 7.26
N GLU A 148 -6.83 -1.42 8.41
CA GLU A 148 -5.38 -1.53 8.51
C GLU A 148 -4.92 -2.94 8.13
N ARG A 149 -3.79 -3.04 7.45
CA ARG A 149 -3.11 -4.31 7.17
C ARG A 149 -2.44 -4.84 8.43
N LYS A 150 -2.44 -6.18 8.58
CA LYS A 150 -1.77 -6.87 9.68
C LYS A 150 -0.47 -7.58 9.28
N ASP A 151 -0.08 -7.51 8.00
CA ASP A 151 1.05 -8.23 7.42
C ASP A 151 2.35 -7.42 7.39
N GLY A 152 2.50 -6.42 8.24
CA GLY A 152 3.68 -5.59 8.35
C GLY A 152 3.79 -4.94 9.73
N GLU A 153 4.93 -4.35 10.00
CA GLU A 153 5.10 -3.52 11.19
C GLU A 153 4.25 -2.27 11.07
N LYS A 154 3.72 -1.81 12.21
CA LYS A 154 2.97 -0.57 12.28
C LYS A 154 3.89 0.61 12.07
N LEU A 155 3.46 1.56 11.24
CA LEU A 155 4.19 2.80 11.02
C LEU A 155 4.27 3.62 12.30
N ILE A 156 5.45 4.05 12.66
CA ILE A 156 5.67 5.08 13.67
C ILE A 156 5.63 6.42 12.93
N VAL A 157 4.50 7.12 13.03
CA VAL A 157 4.25 8.34 12.24
C VAL A 157 5.13 9.51 12.67
N GLU A 158 5.38 9.62 13.96
CA GLU A 158 6.21 10.68 14.54
C GLU A 158 7.28 10.05 15.42
N TYR A 159 8.52 10.39 15.18
CA TYR A 159 9.66 9.93 15.96
C TYR A 159 10.66 11.08 16.18
N GLU A 160 11.42 10.99 17.24
CA GLU A 160 12.46 11.98 17.55
C GLU A 160 13.73 11.62 16.77
N GLY A 161 14.23 12.56 15.96
CA GLY A 161 15.41 12.34 15.14
C GLY A 161 15.84 13.60 14.39
N THR A 162 17.02 13.54 13.82
CA THR A 162 17.62 14.59 12.99
C THR A 162 17.85 14.12 11.55
N SER A 163 17.78 12.82 11.32
CA SER A 163 17.91 12.18 10.01
C SER A 163 16.93 11.02 9.85
N ILE A 164 16.81 10.48 8.64
CA ILE A 164 16.01 9.29 8.34
C ILE A 164 16.59 8.02 8.97
N ASP A 165 17.87 8.00 9.33
CA ASP A 165 18.54 6.87 9.98
C ASP A 165 18.14 6.73 11.46
N ASP A 166 17.46 7.75 12.02
CA ASP A 166 16.98 7.75 13.41
C ASP A 166 15.59 7.08 13.54
N TYR A 167 15.00 6.59 12.44
CA TYR A 167 13.72 5.85 12.48
C TYR A 167 13.87 4.58 13.33
N PRO A 168 13.02 4.39 14.38
CA PRO A 168 13.14 3.29 15.33
C PRO A 168 12.80 1.92 14.78
#